data_ef8ca2c5c5e8171bcf66a3c59dc5196b
#
_entry.id   ef8ca2c5c5e8171bcf66a3c59dc5196b
#
_cell.length_a   1.000
_cell.length_b   1.000
_cell.length_c   1.000
_cell.angle_alpha   90.00
_cell.angle_beta   90.00
_cell.angle_gamma   90.00
#
_symmetry.space_group_name_H-M   'P 1'
#
loop_
_entity.id
_entity.type
_entity.pdbx_description
1 polymer ?
#
loop_
_entity_poly.entity_id
_entity_poly.type
_entity_poly.pdbx_seq_one_letter_code
_entity_poly.pdbx_strand_id
1 'polypeptide(L)'
;MLVQACSLNQNILVQSRTIEPAKKGLKAETQVPLKVVFRNRVVGDFYADILVENLVIIELKAVKSIGTDHEAQLINYLKATNKRVGLLVNFGKPKLEWKRFVY
;
A
#
# COMPACT_ATOMS: atom_id res chain seq x y z
N MET A 1 -14.82 7.51 6.03
CA MET A 1 -14.82 6.13 6.56
C MET A 1 -13.49 5.85 7.23
N LEU A 2 -13.55 5.23 8.36
CA LEU A 2 -12.35 4.91 9.13
C LEU A 2 -12.00 3.45 8.91
N VAL A 3 -10.78 3.20 8.43
CA VAL A 3 -10.24 1.85 8.30
C VAL A 3 -9.04 1.75 9.23
N GLN A 4 -9.02 0.71 10.04
CA GLN A 4 -7.93 0.51 10.98
C GLN A 4 -7.03 -0.60 10.46
N ALA A 5 -5.82 -0.25 10.10
CA ALA A 5 -4.78 -1.20 9.71
C ALA A 5 -4.03 -1.70 10.95
N CYS A 6 -4.77 -1.98 11.99
CA CYS A 6 -4.22 -2.22 13.31
C CYS A 6 -3.43 -3.50 13.42
N SER A 7 -3.71 -4.45 12.55
CA SER A 7 -2.97 -5.71 12.59
C SER A 7 -1.55 -5.53 12.11
N LEU A 8 -1.31 -4.53 11.28
CA LEU A 8 0.03 -4.19 10.83
C LEU A 8 0.70 -3.28 11.85
N ASN A 9 -0.03 -2.26 12.25
CA ASN A 9 0.39 -1.33 13.28
C ASN A 9 -0.86 -0.75 13.91
N GLN A 10 -1.15 -1.12 15.12
CA GLN A 10 -2.39 -0.73 15.80
C GLN A 10 -2.55 0.77 15.98
N ASN A 11 -1.53 1.54 15.67
CA ASN A 11 -1.57 2.99 15.77
C ASN A 11 -1.88 3.68 14.45
N ILE A 12 -2.16 2.92 13.41
CA ILE A 12 -2.48 3.51 12.11
C ILE A 12 -3.98 3.48 11.90
N LEU A 13 -4.55 4.66 11.72
CA LEU A 13 -5.96 4.84 11.40
C LEU A 13 -6.07 5.47 10.02
N VAL A 14 -6.91 4.87 9.18
CA VAL A 14 -7.19 5.41 7.86
C VAL A 14 -8.50 6.17 7.94
N GLN A 15 -8.46 7.45 7.66
CA GLN A 15 -9.64 8.30 7.64
C GLN A 15 -9.67 9.07 6.34
N SER A 16 -10.64 8.74 5.47
CA SER A 16 -10.76 9.36 4.16
C SER A 16 -9.51 9.14 3.33
N ARG A 17 -8.69 10.16 3.21
CA ARG A 17 -7.46 10.14 2.42
C ARG A 17 -6.21 10.14 3.27
N THR A 18 -6.35 10.23 4.56
CA THR A 18 -5.22 10.43 5.45
C THR A 18 -5.18 9.34 6.49
N ILE A 19 -4.01 8.83 6.75
CA ILE A 19 -3.71 7.96 7.87
C ILE A 19 -2.86 8.75 8.82
N GLU A 20 -3.32 8.82 10.06
CA GLU A 20 -2.57 9.50 11.11
C GLU A 20 -2.06 8.46 12.08
N PRO A 21 -0.75 8.16 12.05
CA PRO A 21 -0.15 7.31 13.06
C PRO A 21 -0.22 8.01 14.41
N ALA A 22 -0.82 7.36 15.39
CA ALA A 22 -1.19 8.01 16.63
C ALA A 22 -0.03 8.63 17.38
N LYS A 23 1.20 8.17 17.15
CA LYS A 23 2.32 8.57 18.02
C LYS A 23 3.60 8.96 17.31
N LYS A 24 3.72 8.78 16.00
CA LYS A 24 5.02 8.93 15.35
C LYS A 24 5.10 10.05 14.34
N GLY A 25 4.03 10.78 14.12
CA GLY A 25 4.02 11.88 13.19
C GLY A 25 4.31 11.51 11.74
N LEU A 26 4.18 10.24 11.39
CA LEU A 26 4.35 9.80 10.01
C LEU A 26 3.17 10.29 9.18
N LYS A 27 3.45 10.83 8.02
CA LYS A 27 2.43 11.23 7.08
C LYS A 27 2.00 10.02 6.25
N ALA A 28 0.71 9.71 6.27
CA ALA A 28 0.17 8.64 5.45
C ALA A 28 -1.09 9.13 4.76
N GLU A 29 -1.26 8.74 3.50
CA GLU A 29 -2.37 9.16 2.68
C GLU A 29 -3.03 7.92 2.06
N THR A 30 -4.33 8.01 1.80
CA THR A 30 -5.09 6.93 1.18
C THR A 30 -5.52 7.29 -0.22
N GLN A 31 -5.69 6.28 -1.07
CA GLN A 31 -6.17 6.44 -2.45
C GLN A 31 -5.35 7.48 -3.21
N VAL A 32 -4.03 7.36 -3.11
CA VAL A 32 -3.12 8.33 -3.72
C VAL A 32 -2.88 7.96 -5.18
N PRO A 33 -3.19 8.87 -6.13
CA PRO A 33 -2.88 8.62 -7.53
C PRO A 33 -1.39 8.74 -7.77
N LEU A 34 -0.81 7.72 -8.37
CA LEU A 34 0.60 7.70 -8.78
C LEU A 34 0.65 7.46 -10.27
N LYS A 35 1.50 8.20 -10.95
CA LYS A 35 1.63 8.04 -12.40
C LYS A 35 2.38 6.76 -12.72
N VAL A 36 1.82 5.99 -13.65
CA VAL A 36 2.46 4.79 -14.18
C VAL A 36 3.23 5.20 -15.42
N VAL A 37 4.54 5.02 -15.39
CA VAL A 37 5.42 5.42 -16.47
C VAL A 37 5.97 4.19 -17.18
N PHE A 38 5.86 4.18 -18.50
CA PHE A 38 6.41 3.13 -19.34
C PHE A 38 7.15 3.78 -20.50
N ARG A 39 8.44 3.48 -20.63
CA ARG A 39 9.32 4.05 -21.68
C ARG A 39 9.24 5.58 -21.72
N ASN A 40 9.38 6.19 -20.54
CA ASN A 40 9.33 7.65 -20.36
C ASN A 40 8.01 8.30 -20.74
N ARG A 41 6.93 7.52 -20.83
CA ARG A 41 5.59 8.02 -21.12
C ARG A 41 4.66 7.65 -20.01
N VAL A 42 3.82 8.60 -19.61
CA VAL A 42 2.75 8.33 -18.65
C VAL A 42 1.66 7.57 -19.37
N VAL A 43 1.41 6.32 -18.94
CA VAL A 43 0.43 5.45 -19.57
C VAL A 43 -0.83 5.27 -18.73
N GLY A 44 -0.86 5.80 -17.52
CA GLY A 44 -2.03 5.70 -16.66
C GLY A 44 -1.73 6.14 -15.26
N ASP A 45 -2.72 5.98 -14.41
CA ASP A 45 -2.62 6.24 -12.99
C ASP A 45 -2.84 4.94 -12.22
N PHE A 46 -2.05 4.76 -11.18
CA PHE A 46 -2.26 3.73 -10.18
C PHE A 46 -2.68 4.42 -8.88
N TYR A 47 -3.72 3.90 -8.24
CA TYR A 47 -4.18 4.44 -6.97
C TYR A 47 -3.67 3.56 -5.85
N ALA A 48 -2.65 4.04 -5.14
CA ALA A 48 -2.14 3.33 -3.97
C ALA A 48 -3.18 3.36 -2.86
N ASP A 49 -3.45 2.21 -2.26
CA ASP A 49 -4.41 2.17 -1.14
C ASP A 49 -3.92 3.05 -0.01
N ILE A 50 -2.66 2.93 0.36
CA ILE A 50 -2.01 3.74 1.38
C ILE A 50 -0.61 4.07 0.91
N LEU A 51 -0.21 5.31 1.07
CA LEU A 51 1.14 5.77 0.80
C LEU A 51 1.68 6.44 2.05
N VAL A 52 2.77 5.88 2.60
CA VAL A 52 3.39 6.39 3.84
C VAL A 52 4.64 7.16 3.50
N GLU A 53 4.70 8.40 3.95
CA GLU A 53 5.83 9.32 3.76
C GLU A 53 6.26 9.48 2.30
N ASN A 54 5.33 9.30 1.38
CA ASN A 54 5.61 9.30 -0.06
C ASN A 54 6.65 8.24 -0.47
N LEU A 55 6.91 7.25 0.34
CA LEU A 55 7.98 6.27 0.15
C LEU A 55 7.48 4.83 0.09
N VAL A 56 6.49 4.48 0.89
CA VAL A 56 6.05 3.10 1.06
C VAL A 56 4.63 2.94 0.58
N ILE A 57 4.42 2.05 -0.38
CA ILE A 57 3.08 1.68 -0.85
C ILE A 57 2.58 0.52 -0.01
N ILE A 58 1.38 0.65 0.55
CA ILE A 58 0.71 -0.44 1.23
C ILE A 58 -0.52 -0.81 0.42
N GLU A 59 -0.58 -2.07 -0.03
CA GLU A 59 -1.72 -2.61 -0.74
C GLU A 59 -2.52 -3.51 0.20
N LEU A 60 -3.83 -3.23 0.29
CA LEU A 60 -4.74 -3.98 1.15
C LEU A 60 -5.46 -5.03 0.32
N LYS A 61 -5.50 -6.25 0.83
CA LYS A 61 -6.19 -7.36 0.19
C LYS A 61 -7.12 -8.04 1.18
N ALA A 62 -8.19 -8.63 0.65
CA ALA A 62 -9.13 -9.43 1.43
C ALA A 62 -9.33 -10.75 0.69
N VAL A 63 -8.32 -11.60 0.72
CA VAL A 63 -8.27 -12.86 -0.03
C VAL A 63 -7.95 -14.01 0.90
N LYS A 64 -8.15 -15.25 0.44
CA LYS A 64 -7.86 -16.43 1.25
C LYS A 64 -6.37 -16.54 1.57
N SER A 65 -5.52 -16.18 0.63
CA SER A 65 -4.08 -16.11 0.84
C SER A 65 -3.46 -15.22 -0.24
N ILE A 66 -2.34 -14.60 0.09
CA ILE A 66 -1.59 -13.82 -0.89
C ILE A 66 -0.95 -14.79 -1.88
N GLY A 67 -1.23 -14.59 -3.17
CA GLY A 67 -0.67 -15.39 -4.23
C GLY A 67 0.45 -14.67 -4.95
N THR A 68 1.14 -15.41 -5.83
CA THR A 68 2.26 -14.86 -6.62
C THR A 68 1.80 -13.77 -7.57
N ASP A 69 0.55 -13.82 -8.03
CA ASP A 69 -0.03 -12.77 -8.87
C ASP A 69 -0.16 -11.44 -8.12
N HIS A 70 -0.57 -11.48 -6.86
CA HIS A 70 -0.64 -10.29 -6.02
C HIS A 70 0.74 -9.70 -5.78
N GLU A 71 1.73 -10.56 -5.55
CA GLU A 71 3.11 -10.13 -5.34
C GLU A 71 3.69 -9.49 -6.58
N ALA A 72 3.49 -10.13 -7.74
CA ALA A 72 3.95 -9.59 -9.01
C ALA A 72 3.31 -8.24 -9.32
N GLN A 73 2.02 -8.10 -9.01
CA GLN A 73 1.32 -6.85 -9.24
C GLN A 73 1.94 -5.71 -8.42
N LEU A 74 2.20 -5.95 -7.15
CA LEU A 74 2.82 -4.92 -6.30
C LEU A 74 4.22 -4.57 -6.81
N ILE A 75 5.02 -5.55 -7.16
CA ILE A 75 6.37 -5.31 -7.68
C ILE A 75 6.29 -4.47 -8.96
N ASN A 76 5.36 -4.78 -9.85
CA ASN A 76 5.17 -4.00 -11.07
C ASN A 76 4.77 -2.55 -10.75
N TYR A 77 3.91 -2.36 -9.77
CA TYR A 77 3.54 -1.01 -9.35
C TYR A 77 4.71 -0.25 -8.76
N LEU A 78 5.55 -0.90 -7.97
CA LEU A 78 6.76 -0.27 -7.43
C LEU A 78 7.68 0.20 -8.56
N LYS A 79 7.90 -0.66 -9.55
CA LYS A 79 8.71 -0.31 -10.71
C LYS A 79 8.12 0.86 -11.48
N ALA A 80 6.82 0.79 -11.76
CA ALA A 80 6.14 1.76 -12.61
C ALA A 80 6.00 3.14 -11.95
N THR A 81 5.94 3.18 -10.62
CA THR A 81 5.78 4.44 -9.88
C THR A 81 7.09 4.94 -9.28
N ASN A 82 8.17 4.21 -9.50
CA ASN A 82 9.48 4.54 -8.95
C ASN A 82 9.51 4.59 -7.42
N LYS A 83 8.67 3.76 -6.78
CA LYS A 83 8.73 3.55 -5.34
C LYS A 83 9.52 2.29 -5.06
N ARG A 84 10.18 2.24 -3.93
CA ARG A 84 11.13 1.16 -3.65
C ARG A 84 10.64 0.14 -2.66
N VAL A 85 9.70 0.50 -1.82
CA VAL A 85 9.22 -0.37 -0.75
C VAL A 85 7.71 -0.50 -0.82
N GLY A 86 7.23 -1.72 -0.75
CA GLY A 86 5.82 -2.01 -0.71
C GLY A 86 5.49 -3.08 0.31
N LEU A 87 4.26 -3.00 0.83
CA LEU A 87 3.70 -4.00 1.72
C LEU A 87 2.39 -4.50 1.12
N LEU A 88 2.24 -5.82 1.09
CA LEU A 88 0.94 -6.45 0.89
C LEU A 88 0.39 -6.83 2.24
N VAL A 89 -0.83 -6.42 2.55
CA VAL A 89 -1.49 -6.71 3.81
C VAL A 89 -2.82 -7.38 3.51
N ASN A 90 -3.02 -8.56 4.02
CA ASN A 90 -4.23 -9.35 3.76
C ASN A 90 -5.06 -9.49 5.02
N PHE A 91 -6.27 -8.95 4.97
CA PHE A 91 -7.26 -9.04 6.05
C PHE A 91 -8.26 -10.18 5.84
N GLY A 92 -8.13 -10.97 4.77
CA GLY A 92 -9.06 -12.04 4.44
C GLY A 92 -8.91 -13.29 5.29
N LYS A 93 -7.95 -13.31 6.20
CA LYS A 93 -7.67 -14.44 7.08
C LYS A 93 -7.91 -14.03 8.53
N PRO A 94 -8.23 -15.00 9.40
CA PRO A 94 -8.37 -14.69 10.84
C PRO A 94 -7.11 -14.09 11.45
N LYS A 95 -5.95 -14.53 10.96
CA LYS A 95 -4.66 -13.95 11.36
C LYS A 95 -4.13 -13.11 10.21
N LEU A 96 -3.66 -11.92 10.50
CA LEU A 96 -3.10 -11.03 9.49
C LEU A 96 -1.95 -11.70 8.77
N GLU A 97 -2.00 -11.63 7.44
CA GLU A 97 -0.92 -12.03 6.57
C GLU A 97 -0.36 -10.79 5.91
N TRP A 98 0.97 -10.63 5.90
CA TRP A 98 1.59 -9.50 5.22
C TRP A 98 2.96 -9.88 4.69
N LYS A 99 3.39 -9.19 3.64
CA LYS A 99 4.69 -9.38 3.03
C LYS A 99 5.28 -8.04 2.63
N ARG A 100 6.58 -7.88 2.83
CA ARG A 100 7.31 -6.69 2.43
C ARG A 100 8.13 -6.97 1.17
N PHE A 101 8.12 -6.02 0.25
CA PHE A 101 8.89 -6.08 -0.98
C PHE A 101 9.76 -4.84 -1.09
N VAL A 102 10.98 -5.05 -1.55
CA VAL A 102 11.92 -3.97 -1.82
C VAL A 102 12.38 -4.13 -3.27
N TYR A 103 12.34 -3.04 -3.99
CA TYR A 103 12.73 -3.05 -5.39
C TYR A 103 13.98 -2.22 -5.61
#